data_8dfd62915ce9b5dee0c879386fad2530
#
_entry.id   8dfd62915ce9b5dee0c879386fad2530
#
_cell.length_a   1.000
_cell.length_b   1.000
_cell.length_c   1.000
_cell.angle_alpha   90.00
_cell.angle_beta   90.00
_cell.angle_gamma   90.00
#
_symmetry.space_group_name_H-M   'P 1'
#
loop_
_entity.id
_entity.type
_entity.pdbx_description
1 polymer ?
#
loop_
_entity_poly.entity_id
_entity_poly.type
_entity_poly.pdbx_seq_one_letter_code
_entity_poly.pdbx_strand_id
1 'polypeptide(L)'
;EAHRFVVTDVFKWTPEGNPDLLICDPPSLSRAQKSDNKAAVAYRDLATRCGRQVPAGGLLATASCTARLTQVRWEQAIRDGLRKAGRWSWLWRAAEPMDHPIAVHHPEGRYLKFAVLRRRR
;
A
#
# COMPACT_ATOMS: atom_id res chain seq x y z
N GLU A 1 -24.57 0.10 12.25
CA GLU A 1 -23.56 1.14 11.98
C GLU A 1 -23.64 1.55 10.53
N ALA A 2 -23.63 2.84 10.28
CA ALA A 2 -23.72 3.37 8.92
C ALA A 2 -22.36 3.39 8.27
N HIS A 3 -22.22 2.77 7.09
CA HIS A 3 -21.03 2.92 6.25
C HIS A 3 -21.02 4.33 5.64
N ARG A 4 -19.86 4.95 5.59
CA ARG A 4 -19.67 6.28 4.99
C ARG A 4 -18.77 6.15 3.76
N PHE A 5 -19.28 6.60 2.62
CA PHE A 5 -18.51 6.72 1.39
C PHE A 5 -18.11 8.18 1.19
N VAL A 6 -16.82 8.43 0.94
CA VAL A 6 -16.27 9.77 0.73
C VAL A 6 -15.53 9.79 -0.60
N VAL A 7 -15.94 10.68 -1.51
CA VAL A 7 -15.24 10.93 -2.77
C VAL A 7 -14.27 12.09 -2.55
N THR A 8 -12.98 11.79 -2.57
CA THR A 8 -11.93 12.79 -2.32
C THR A 8 -10.59 12.36 -2.90
N ASP A 9 -9.66 13.29 -3.01
CA ASP A 9 -8.26 13.01 -3.32
C ASP A 9 -7.56 12.42 -2.09
N VAL A 10 -7.16 11.16 -2.17
CA VAL A 10 -6.51 10.44 -1.06
C VAL A 10 -5.22 11.13 -0.58
N PHE A 11 -4.52 11.86 -1.45
CA PHE A 11 -3.33 12.62 -1.06
C PHE A 11 -3.63 13.88 -0.25
N LYS A 12 -4.89 14.32 -0.22
CA LYS A 12 -5.35 15.50 0.52
C LYS A 12 -6.27 15.14 1.68
N TRP A 13 -6.87 13.95 1.63
CA TRP A 13 -7.83 13.51 2.63
C TRP A 13 -7.15 13.02 3.92
N THR A 14 -7.78 13.32 5.05
CA THR A 14 -7.41 12.79 6.36
C THR A 14 -8.67 12.17 6.97
N PRO A 15 -8.66 10.86 7.29
CA PRO A 15 -9.81 10.23 7.93
C PRO A 15 -10.06 10.82 9.30
N GLU A 16 -11.33 10.82 9.72
CA GLU A 16 -11.71 11.14 11.09
C GLU A 16 -11.38 9.96 12.01
N GLY A 17 -10.80 10.23 13.18
CA GLY A 17 -10.48 9.23 14.19
C GLY A 17 -9.18 8.46 13.92
N ASN A 18 -8.98 7.41 14.71
CA ASN A 18 -7.80 6.54 14.66
C ASN A 18 -8.25 5.12 14.31
N PRO A 19 -8.19 4.70 13.06
CA PRO A 19 -8.65 3.37 12.66
C PRO A 19 -7.74 2.27 13.21
N ASP A 20 -8.30 1.19 13.72
CA ASP A 20 -7.56 -0.02 14.12
C ASP A 20 -6.94 -0.73 12.92
N LEU A 21 -7.60 -0.63 11.76
CA LEU A 21 -7.14 -1.12 10.47
C LEU A 21 -7.36 -0.06 9.39
N LEU A 22 -6.30 0.28 8.67
CA LEU A 22 -6.37 1.08 7.45
C LEU A 22 -6.00 0.21 6.26
N ILE A 23 -6.84 0.20 5.23
CA ILE A 23 -6.56 -0.49 3.96
C ILE A 23 -6.24 0.56 2.90
N CYS A 24 -5.06 0.44 2.29
CA CYS A 24 -4.57 1.29 1.21
C CYS A 24 -4.39 0.47 -0.06
N ASP A 25 -5.38 0.52 -0.94
CA ASP A 25 -5.41 -0.20 -2.22
C ASP A 25 -5.61 0.80 -3.38
N PRO A 26 -4.57 1.55 -3.77
CA PRO A 26 -4.66 2.54 -4.83
C PRO A 26 -4.74 1.86 -6.20
N PRO A 27 -5.30 2.54 -7.21
CA PRO A 27 -5.19 2.09 -8.60
C PRO A 27 -3.72 2.06 -9.05
N SER A 28 -3.45 1.46 -10.21
CA SER A 28 -2.08 1.44 -10.75
C SER A 28 -1.52 2.85 -10.92
N LEU A 29 -0.51 3.18 -10.12
CA LEU A 29 0.13 4.49 -10.12
C LEU A 29 1.13 4.69 -11.28
N SER A 30 1.39 3.64 -12.08
CA SER A 30 2.28 3.72 -13.24
C SER A 30 1.64 4.34 -14.48
N ARG A 31 0.31 4.28 -14.62
CA ARG A 31 -0.39 4.83 -15.80
C ARG A 31 -0.31 6.36 -15.86
N ALA A 32 -0.35 7.02 -14.71
CA ALA A 32 -0.22 8.48 -14.63
C ALA A 32 1.24 8.97 -14.60
N GLN A 33 2.20 8.05 -14.49
CA GLN A 33 3.59 8.36 -14.20
C GLN A 33 4.52 7.65 -15.19
N LYS A 34 5.23 8.43 -16.02
CA LYS A 34 6.10 7.94 -17.09
C LYS A 34 7.37 7.21 -16.62
N SER A 35 7.60 7.03 -15.32
CA SER A 35 8.78 6.34 -14.79
C SER A 35 8.49 5.56 -13.50
N ASP A 36 9.20 4.44 -13.30
CA ASP A 36 9.14 3.60 -12.09
C ASP A 36 9.51 4.36 -10.82
N ASN A 37 10.41 5.35 -10.93
CA ASN A 37 10.81 6.20 -9.81
C ASN A 37 9.63 7.03 -9.27
N LYS A 38 8.80 7.56 -10.15
CA LYS A 38 7.63 8.34 -9.73
C LYS A 38 6.58 7.47 -9.05
N ALA A 39 6.37 6.23 -9.53
CA ALA A 39 5.49 5.28 -8.86
C ALA A 39 6.00 4.94 -7.46
N ALA A 40 7.30 4.66 -7.30
CA ALA A 40 7.90 4.40 -6.00
C ALA A 40 7.74 5.60 -5.03
N VAL A 41 7.93 6.82 -5.52
CA VAL A 41 7.70 8.05 -4.73
C VAL A 41 6.24 8.16 -4.29
N ALA A 42 5.28 7.90 -5.17
CA ALA A 42 3.86 7.95 -4.83
C ALA A 42 3.48 6.90 -3.75
N TYR A 43 3.98 5.67 -3.86
CA TYR A 43 3.77 4.64 -2.83
C TYR A 43 4.44 5.01 -1.50
N ARG A 44 5.63 5.58 -1.52
CA ARG A 44 6.29 6.09 -0.32
C ARG A 44 5.45 7.17 0.38
N ASP A 45 4.93 8.10 -0.39
CA ASP A 45 4.16 9.24 0.15
C ASP A 45 2.79 8.77 0.68
N LEU A 46 2.13 7.82 -0.01
CA LEU A 46 0.93 7.15 0.49
C LEU A 46 1.21 6.40 1.79
N ALA A 47 2.30 5.62 1.86
CA ALA A 47 2.68 4.88 3.06
C ALA A 47 2.92 5.82 4.25
N THR A 48 3.60 6.96 4.01
CA THR A 48 3.80 7.98 5.05
C THR A 48 2.46 8.50 5.57
N ARG A 49 1.56 8.83 4.65
CA ARG A 49 0.25 9.41 4.98
C ARG A 49 -0.63 8.42 5.72
N CYS A 50 -0.79 7.21 5.18
CA CYS A 50 -1.55 6.14 5.82
C CYS A 50 -0.96 5.76 7.19
N GLY A 51 0.36 5.65 7.26
CA GLY A 51 1.03 5.28 8.52
C GLY A 51 0.84 6.29 9.64
N ARG A 52 0.69 7.57 9.33
CA ARG A 52 0.40 8.62 10.32
C ARG A 52 -1.02 8.51 10.90
N GLN A 53 -1.96 7.95 10.16
CA GLN A 53 -3.36 7.80 10.56
C GLN A 53 -3.57 6.56 11.46
N VAL A 54 -2.72 5.54 11.35
CA VAL A 54 -2.85 4.32 12.14
C VAL A 54 -2.27 4.53 13.54
N PRO A 55 -3.00 4.30 14.63
CA PRO A 55 -2.49 4.43 15.98
C PRO A 55 -1.46 3.35 16.34
N ALA A 56 -0.73 3.52 17.42
CA ALA A 56 0.17 2.50 17.95
C ALA A 56 -0.61 1.21 18.28
N GLY A 57 -0.15 0.08 17.77
CA GLY A 57 -0.82 -1.22 17.84
C GLY A 57 -1.75 -1.52 16.67
N GLY A 58 -2.17 -0.50 15.91
CA GLY A 58 -3.04 -0.66 14.74
C GLY A 58 -2.34 -1.26 13.53
N LEU A 59 -3.14 -1.57 12.50
CA LEU A 59 -2.72 -2.29 11.31
C LEU A 59 -2.83 -1.41 10.06
N LEU A 60 -1.87 -1.58 9.15
CA LEU A 60 -1.92 -1.10 7.78
C LEU A 60 -1.88 -2.29 6.83
N ALA A 61 -2.93 -2.50 6.04
CA ALA A 61 -2.92 -3.36 4.87
C ALA A 61 -2.65 -2.49 3.64
N THR A 62 -1.65 -2.85 2.83
CA THR A 62 -1.32 -2.08 1.63
C THR A 62 -1.12 -3.00 0.43
N ALA A 63 -1.58 -2.55 -0.73
CA ALA A 63 -1.53 -3.29 -1.97
C ALA A 63 -0.96 -2.47 -3.12
N SER A 64 -0.55 -3.15 -4.18
CA SER A 64 -0.16 -2.54 -5.45
C SER A 64 -0.45 -3.49 -6.61
N CYS A 65 -1.13 -2.98 -7.63
CA CYS A 65 -1.30 -3.63 -8.93
C CYS A 65 -0.38 -3.02 -10.02
N THR A 66 0.65 -2.29 -9.63
CA THR A 66 1.57 -1.61 -10.56
C THR A 66 2.60 -2.59 -11.11
N ALA A 67 2.41 -3.09 -12.34
CA ALA A 67 3.25 -4.13 -12.94
C ALA A 67 4.73 -3.73 -13.07
N ARG A 68 5.03 -2.49 -13.41
CA ARG A 68 6.42 -2.01 -13.59
C ARG A 68 7.20 -1.85 -12.29
N LEU A 69 6.52 -1.74 -11.14
CA LEU A 69 7.17 -1.62 -9.86
C LEU A 69 7.45 -3.01 -9.29
N THR A 70 8.71 -3.40 -9.20
CA THR A 70 9.10 -4.70 -8.64
C THR A 70 8.72 -4.81 -7.16
N GLN A 71 8.55 -6.04 -6.66
CA GLN A 71 8.28 -6.31 -5.24
C GLN A 71 9.31 -5.61 -4.33
N VAL A 72 10.59 -5.74 -4.65
CA VAL A 72 11.68 -5.15 -3.86
C VAL A 72 11.58 -3.63 -3.79
N ARG A 73 11.33 -2.97 -4.92
CA ARG A 73 11.20 -1.51 -4.98
C ARG A 73 9.95 -1.01 -4.28
N TRP A 74 8.84 -1.75 -4.39
CA TRP A 74 7.63 -1.42 -3.67
C TRP A 74 7.82 -1.55 -2.15
N GLU A 75 8.39 -2.67 -1.68
CA GLU A 75 8.68 -2.83 -0.25
C GLU A 75 9.65 -1.75 0.27
N GLN A 76 10.63 -1.35 -0.53
CA GLN A 76 11.52 -0.25 -0.17
C GLN A 76 10.75 1.07 -0.02
N ALA A 77 9.86 1.38 -0.96
CA ALA A 77 9.02 2.58 -0.90
C ALA A 77 8.12 2.59 0.36
N ILE A 78 7.47 1.45 0.67
CA ILE A 78 6.67 1.30 1.89
C ILE A 78 7.52 1.51 3.14
N ARG A 79 8.69 0.87 3.21
CA ARG A 79 9.63 1.02 4.33
C ARG A 79 10.05 2.47 4.55
N ASP A 80 10.46 3.15 3.48
CA ASP A 80 10.93 4.53 3.53
C ASP A 80 9.82 5.51 3.93
N GLY A 81 8.59 5.24 3.47
CA GLY A 81 7.41 6.02 3.86
C GLY A 81 7.07 5.83 5.34
N LEU A 82 6.99 4.60 5.80
CA LEU A 82 6.59 4.26 7.16
C LEU A 82 7.63 4.67 8.22
N ARG A 83 8.92 4.76 7.86
CA ARG A 83 9.95 5.32 8.77
C ARG A 83 9.62 6.75 9.24
N LYS A 84 8.88 7.52 8.44
CA LYS A 84 8.41 8.88 8.77
C LYS A 84 7.14 8.89 9.63
N ALA A 85 6.51 7.73 9.83
CA ALA A 85 5.25 7.57 10.53
C ALA A 85 5.38 6.76 11.84
N GLY A 86 6.58 6.33 12.20
CA GLY A 86 6.86 5.57 13.43
C GLY A 86 7.60 4.27 13.20
N ARG A 87 7.54 3.35 14.17
CA ARG A 87 8.15 2.02 14.08
C ARG A 87 7.12 1.00 13.63
N TRP A 88 7.48 0.12 12.69
CA TRP A 88 6.59 -0.84 12.07
C TRP A 88 7.20 -2.23 12.00
N SER A 89 6.35 -3.24 12.04
CA SER A 89 6.71 -4.64 11.78
C SER A 89 5.88 -5.19 10.64
N TRP A 90 6.51 -5.92 9.73
CA TRP A 90 5.82 -6.73 8.75
C TRP A 90 5.15 -7.90 9.47
N LEU A 91 3.85 -8.10 9.27
CA LEU A 91 3.13 -9.27 9.76
C LEU A 91 2.96 -10.32 8.66
N TRP A 92 2.61 -9.87 7.47
CA TRP A 92 2.34 -10.76 6.36
C TRP A 92 2.68 -10.08 5.04
N ARG A 93 3.08 -10.88 4.06
CA ARG A 93 3.29 -10.49 2.67
C ARG A 93 2.69 -11.53 1.78
N ALA A 94 2.04 -11.12 0.70
CA ALA A 94 1.46 -11.98 -0.30
C ALA A 94 1.65 -11.38 -1.71
N ALA A 95 1.48 -12.22 -2.69
CA ALA A 95 1.41 -11.87 -4.10
C ALA A 95 0.00 -12.18 -4.60
N GLU A 96 -0.11 -12.79 -5.77
CA GLU A 96 -1.38 -13.14 -6.39
C GLU A 96 -2.14 -14.17 -5.54
N PRO A 97 -3.43 -13.94 -5.24
CA PRO A 97 -4.26 -14.91 -4.54
C PRO A 97 -4.67 -16.07 -5.45
N MET A 98 -5.21 -17.13 -4.88
CA MET A 98 -5.60 -18.35 -5.63
C MET A 98 -6.66 -18.12 -6.70
N ASP A 99 -7.50 -17.10 -6.54
CA ASP A 99 -8.52 -16.68 -7.51
C ASP A 99 -7.96 -15.78 -8.63
N HIS A 100 -6.65 -15.51 -8.62
CA HIS A 100 -5.92 -14.81 -9.68
C HIS A 100 -4.81 -15.72 -10.24
N PRO A 101 -5.17 -16.84 -10.92
CA PRO A 101 -4.19 -17.79 -11.41
C PRO A 101 -3.35 -17.18 -12.54
N ILE A 102 -2.06 -17.49 -12.53
CA ILE A 102 -1.12 -17.04 -13.55
C ILE A 102 -0.78 -18.22 -14.45
N ALA A 103 -0.96 -18.07 -15.75
CA ALA A 103 -0.54 -19.08 -16.71
C ALA A 103 0.99 -19.21 -16.71
N VAL A 104 1.48 -20.46 -16.80
CA VAL A 104 2.92 -20.78 -16.75
C VAL A 104 3.72 -19.99 -17.79
N HIS A 105 3.12 -19.76 -18.96
CA HIS A 105 3.75 -19.07 -20.09
C HIS A 105 3.44 -17.55 -20.13
N HIS A 106 2.84 -16.98 -19.05
CA HIS A 106 2.48 -15.57 -18.95
C HIS A 106 2.98 -14.96 -17.63
N PRO A 107 4.31 -14.84 -17.45
CA PRO A 107 4.89 -14.31 -16.22
C PRO A 107 4.51 -12.86 -15.92
N GLU A 108 4.06 -12.10 -16.90
CA GLU A 108 3.57 -10.72 -16.77
C GLU A 108 2.32 -10.61 -15.88
N GLY A 109 1.60 -11.73 -15.66
CA GLY A 109 0.52 -11.82 -14.71
C GLY A 109 0.95 -11.63 -13.25
N ARG A 110 2.24 -11.76 -12.94
CA ARG A 110 2.82 -11.55 -11.61
C ARG A 110 3.08 -10.08 -11.34
N TYR A 111 2.05 -9.36 -10.95
CA TYR A 111 2.16 -7.91 -10.67
C TYR A 111 1.53 -7.47 -9.35
N LEU A 112 0.78 -8.34 -8.69
CA LEU A 112 0.15 -8.01 -7.41
C LEU A 112 1.17 -8.06 -6.27
N LYS A 113 1.05 -7.12 -5.37
CA LYS A 113 1.82 -7.03 -4.13
C LYS A 113 0.86 -6.70 -3.01
N PHE A 114 1.03 -7.37 -1.89
CA PHE A 114 0.20 -7.14 -0.72
C PHE A 114 1.03 -7.31 0.55
N ALA A 115 0.76 -6.47 1.53
CA ALA A 115 1.37 -6.60 2.85
C ALA A 115 0.45 -6.12 3.95
N VAL A 116 0.56 -6.74 5.12
CA VAL A 116 -0.01 -6.27 6.37
C VAL A 116 1.12 -5.93 7.33
N LEU A 117 1.08 -4.73 7.88
CA LEU A 117 2.05 -4.22 8.82
C LEU A 117 1.36 -3.77 10.10
N ARG A 118 2.06 -3.89 11.24
CA ARG A 118 1.61 -3.38 12.54
C ARG A 118 2.47 -2.21 12.98
N ARG A 119 1.84 -1.12 13.41
CA ARG A 119 2.54 -0.04 14.09
C ARG A 119 2.92 -0.47 15.50
N ARG A 120 4.22 -0.44 15.80
CA ARG A 120 4.73 -0.79 17.14
C ARG A 120 4.41 0.33 18.14
N ARG A 121 4.24 -0.07 19.39
CA ARG A 121 4.14 0.85 20.53
C ARG A 121 5.48 1.54 20.81
#